data_95fae555a253dbf1d906edf987291d99
#
_entry.id   95fae555a253dbf1d906edf987291d99
#
_cell.length_a   1.000
_cell.length_b   1.000
_cell.length_c   1.000
_cell.angle_alpha   90.00
_cell.angle_beta   90.00
_cell.angle_gamma   90.00
#
_symmetry.space_group_name_H-M   'P 1'
#
loop_
_entity.id
_entity.type
_entity.pdbx_description
1 polymer ?
#
loop_
_entity_poly.entity_id
_entity_poly.type
_entity_poly.pdbx_seq_one_letter_code
_entity_poly.pdbx_strand_id
1 'polypeptide(L)'
;MKSHTEYLVFETKKRKEMVHITDQIEQIVRRSGVKDGLCFVSPMHITAAIYVNDLESGLIEDIGKWLEQLAPERPDYKHHQTGEDNGDAHLKSLLLHHETTLPVTGGRLDLGTWQRVFYAEFDGQRPKRLIVKALGL
;
A
#
# COMPACT_ATOMS: atom_id res chain seq x y z
N MET A 1 -19.31 -10.33 -16.44
CA MET A 1 -18.30 -9.66 -15.61
C MET A 1 -18.04 -10.47 -14.36
N LYS A 2 -16.78 -10.53 -13.92
CA LYS A 2 -16.37 -11.21 -12.69
C LYS A 2 -15.99 -10.18 -11.62
N SER A 3 -16.24 -10.52 -10.38
CA SER A 3 -15.81 -9.71 -9.23
C SER A 3 -15.27 -10.66 -8.15
N HIS A 4 -14.09 -10.35 -7.64
CA HIS A 4 -13.43 -11.19 -6.66
C HIS A 4 -12.76 -10.30 -5.60
N THR A 5 -12.97 -10.63 -4.34
CA THR A 5 -12.42 -9.84 -3.23
C THR A 5 -11.66 -10.74 -2.28
N GLU A 6 -10.46 -10.31 -1.92
CA GLU A 6 -9.67 -10.95 -0.87
C GLU A 6 -9.10 -9.88 0.06
N TYR A 7 -8.72 -10.30 1.25
CA TYR A 7 -8.11 -9.44 2.24
C TYR A 7 -6.73 -9.97 2.59
N LEU A 8 -5.77 -9.08 2.71
CA LEU A 8 -4.45 -9.39 3.25
C LEU A 8 -4.34 -8.75 4.63
N VAL A 9 -3.62 -9.39 5.54
CA VAL A 9 -3.35 -8.87 6.87
C VAL A 9 -1.84 -8.73 7.02
N PHE A 10 -1.39 -7.54 7.40
CA PHE A 10 0.02 -7.28 7.69
C PHE A 10 0.18 -6.82 9.13
N GLU A 11 1.19 -7.37 9.78
CA GLU A 11 1.69 -6.91 11.07
C GLU A 11 3.17 -6.66 10.89
N THR A 12 3.55 -5.39 10.70
CA THR A 12 4.94 -5.03 10.44
C THR A 12 5.78 -5.13 11.71
N LYS A 13 7.05 -5.45 11.54
CA LYS A 13 8.01 -5.54 12.65
C LYS A 13 8.40 -4.16 13.16
N LYS A 14 8.42 -3.18 12.26
CA LYS A 14 8.75 -1.79 12.56
C LYS A 14 7.50 -0.94 12.47
N ARG A 15 7.51 0.19 13.17
CA ARG A 15 6.42 1.17 13.08
C ARG A 15 6.25 1.70 11.67
N LYS A 16 7.37 1.97 10.98
CA LYS A 16 7.41 2.40 9.58
C LYS A 16 8.15 1.37 8.77
N GLU A 17 7.48 0.83 7.76
CA GLU A 17 8.04 -0.25 6.95
C GLU A 17 7.39 -0.27 5.58
N MET A 18 8.21 -0.48 4.53
CA MET A 18 7.72 -0.69 3.16
C MET A 18 7.71 -2.20 2.89
N VAL A 19 6.55 -2.73 2.53
CA VAL A 19 6.35 -4.17 2.29
C VAL A 19 6.10 -4.39 0.80
N HIS A 20 6.94 -5.20 0.15
CA HIS A 20 6.74 -5.58 -1.24
C HIS A 20 5.63 -6.61 -1.33
N ILE A 21 4.56 -6.32 -2.06
CA ILE A 21 3.35 -7.15 -2.11
C ILE A 21 2.93 -7.59 -3.51
N THR A 22 3.75 -7.34 -4.53
CA THR A 22 3.41 -7.65 -5.92
C THR A 22 2.97 -9.10 -6.10
N ASP A 23 3.70 -10.05 -5.51
CA ASP A 23 3.43 -11.48 -5.70
C ASP A 23 2.08 -11.88 -5.07
N GLN A 24 1.76 -11.36 -3.89
CA GLN A 24 0.46 -11.63 -3.26
C GLN A 24 -0.70 -11.10 -4.10
N ILE A 25 -0.55 -9.89 -4.65
CA ILE A 25 -1.58 -9.30 -5.52
C ILE A 25 -1.72 -10.12 -6.81
N GLU A 26 -0.59 -10.54 -7.41
CA GLU A 26 -0.61 -11.36 -8.62
C GLU A 26 -1.35 -12.69 -8.39
N GLN A 27 -1.13 -13.33 -7.25
CA GLN A 27 -1.82 -14.57 -6.91
C GLN A 27 -3.33 -14.37 -6.76
N ILE A 28 -3.74 -13.25 -6.17
CA ILE A 28 -5.16 -12.91 -6.03
C ILE A 28 -5.80 -12.69 -7.40
N VAL A 29 -5.12 -11.98 -8.29
CA VAL A 29 -5.58 -11.77 -9.67
C VAL A 29 -5.78 -13.12 -10.37
N ARG A 30 -4.85 -14.04 -10.24
CA ARG A 30 -4.97 -15.38 -10.83
C ARG A 30 -6.17 -16.12 -10.27
N ARG A 31 -6.38 -16.10 -8.97
CA ARG A 31 -7.54 -16.75 -8.35
C ARG A 31 -8.86 -16.13 -8.75
N SER A 32 -8.86 -14.84 -9.10
CA SER A 32 -10.07 -14.13 -9.51
C SER A 32 -10.67 -14.64 -10.82
N GLY A 33 -9.84 -15.20 -11.69
CA GLY A 33 -10.23 -15.60 -13.02
C GLY A 33 -10.47 -14.42 -13.98
N VAL A 34 -10.27 -13.20 -13.57
CA VAL A 34 -10.37 -12.01 -14.43
C VAL A 34 -9.25 -12.06 -15.46
N LYS A 35 -9.63 -11.97 -16.74
CA LYS A 35 -8.69 -11.96 -17.87
C LYS A 35 -8.37 -10.57 -18.35
N ASP A 36 -9.34 -9.67 -18.29
CA ASP A 36 -9.21 -8.31 -18.74
C ASP A 36 -10.00 -7.39 -17.80
N GLY A 37 -9.32 -6.49 -17.13
CA GLY A 37 -9.96 -5.63 -16.15
C GLY A 37 -9.01 -4.87 -15.27
N LEU A 38 -9.42 -4.67 -14.02
CA LEU A 38 -8.69 -3.87 -13.05
C LEU A 38 -8.55 -4.61 -11.72
N CYS A 39 -7.45 -4.37 -11.04
CA CYS A 39 -7.23 -4.80 -9.67
C CYS A 39 -7.06 -3.56 -8.78
N PHE A 40 -7.95 -3.42 -7.81
CA PHE A 40 -7.95 -2.34 -6.84
C PHE A 40 -7.32 -2.82 -5.55
N VAL A 41 -6.40 -2.04 -4.99
CA VAL A 41 -5.68 -2.38 -3.76
C VAL A 41 -5.75 -1.19 -2.81
N SER A 42 -6.27 -1.39 -1.61
CA SER A 42 -6.47 -0.30 -0.66
C SER A 42 -6.30 -0.75 0.79
N PRO A 43 -5.51 -0.02 1.59
CA PRO A 43 -5.52 -0.24 3.04
C PRO A 43 -6.89 0.11 3.62
N MET A 44 -7.29 -0.63 4.65
CA MET A 44 -8.57 -0.41 5.34
C MET A 44 -8.34 0.34 6.66
N HIS A 45 -7.40 1.28 6.64
CA HIS A 45 -7.08 2.15 7.76
C HIS A 45 -6.39 3.42 7.23
N ILE A 46 -6.02 4.32 8.12
CA ILE A 46 -5.72 5.72 7.76
C ILE A 46 -4.24 6.12 7.96
N THR A 47 -3.36 5.16 8.22
CA THR A 47 -1.93 5.41 8.46
C THR A 47 -1.02 4.60 7.54
N ALA A 48 -1.55 4.16 6.41
CA ALA A 48 -0.79 3.44 5.40
C ALA A 48 -1.20 3.85 3.99
N ALA A 49 -0.43 3.40 3.02
CA ALA A 49 -0.63 3.73 1.61
C ALA A 49 -0.21 2.56 0.72
N ILE A 50 -0.64 2.60 -0.53
CA ILE A 50 -0.14 1.72 -1.59
C ILE A 50 0.58 2.58 -2.60
N TYR A 51 1.77 2.17 -3.02
CA TYR A 51 2.45 2.84 -4.12
C TYR A 51 3.09 1.83 -5.08
N VAL A 52 3.37 2.28 -6.28
CA VAL A 52 4.01 1.48 -7.34
C VAL A 52 5.31 2.17 -7.71
N ASN A 53 6.42 1.46 -7.59
CA ASN A 53 7.72 1.96 -7.98
C ASN A 53 8.74 0.81 -8.04
N ASP A 54 10.00 1.12 -8.21
CA ASP A 54 11.07 0.15 -8.33
C ASP A 54 11.41 -0.51 -6.99
N LEU A 55 11.65 -1.82 -7.04
CA LEU A 55 12.14 -2.60 -5.90
C LEU A 55 13.66 -2.48 -5.85
N GLU A 56 14.15 -1.36 -5.33
CA GLU A 56 15.56 -1.09 -5.16
C GLU A 56 15.79 -0.48 -3.78
N SER A 57 16.72 -1.02 -3.02
CA SER A 57 16.88 -0.69 -1.60
C SER A 57 17.24 0.79 -1.35
N GLY A 58 18.07 1.38 -2.20
CA GLY A 58 18.43 2.79 -2.09
C GLY A 58 17.25 3.71 -2.32
N LEU A 59 16.45 3.41 -3.33
CA LEU A 59 15.24 4.20 -3.63
C LEU A 59 14.21 4.07 -2.50
N ILE A 60 14.02 2.88 -1.96
CA ILE A 60 13.12 2.67 -0.82
C ILE A 60 13.54 3.51 0.38
N GLU A 61 14.84 3.54 0.66
CA GLU A 61 15.39 4.39 1.71
C GLU A 61 15.18 5.88 1.41
N ASP A 62 15.42 6.30 0.17
CA ASP A 62 15.22 7.69 -0.25
C ASP A 62 13.75 8.12 -0.10
N ILE A 63 12.81 7.26 -0.45
CA ILE A 63 11.38 7.52 -0.29
C ILE A 63 11.05 7.75 1.19
N GLY A 64 11.57 6.90 2.07
CA GLY A 64 11.36 7.04 3.50
C GLY A 64 11.89 8.36 4.06
N LYS A 65 13.09 8.75 3.64
CA LYS A 65 13.71 10.04 4.04
C LYS A 65 12.94 11.23 3.49
N TRP A 66 12.51 11.16 2.25
CA TRP A 66 11.72 12.21 1.62
C TRP A 66 10.40 12.44 2.35
N LEU A 67 9.70 11.36 2.70
CA LEU A 67 8.46 11.44 3.46
C LEU A 67 8.69 12.03 4.86
N GLU A 68 9.79 11.67 5.50
CA GLU A 68 10.15 12.19 6.81
C GLU A 68 10.44 13.71 6.76
N GLN A 69 11.00 14.20 5.66
CA GLN A 69 11.20 15.63 5.43
C GLN A 69 9.88 16.39 5.24
N LEU A 70 8.93 15.79 4.52
CA LEU A 70 7.65 16.44 4.21
C LEU A 70 6.66 16.38 5.37
N ALA A 71 6.65 15.29 6.11
CA ALA A 71 5.76 15.04 7.23
C ALA A 71 6.55 14.45 8.39
N PRO A 72 7.38 15.26 9.08
CA PRO A 72 8.28 14.74 10.11
C PRO A 72 7.54 14.23 11.34
N GLU A 73 8.09 13.18 11.95
CA GLU A 73 7.65 12.74 13.26
C GLU A 73 8.02 13.81 14.30
N ARG A 74 7.02 14.36 14.96
CA ARG A 74 7.22 15.42 15.96
C ARG A 74 6.05 15.43 16.95
N PRO A 75 6.24 15.95 18.19
CA PRO A 75 5.21 15.90 19.22
C PRO A 75 4.08 16.90 19.08
N ASP A 76 4.26 17.98 18.32
CA ASP A 76 3.41 19.16 18.33
C ASP A 76 2.34 19.22 17.23
N TYR A 77 2.03 18.08 16.60
CA TYR A 77 0.85 18.03 15.73
C TYR A 77 -0.43 18.22 16.55
N LYS A 78 -1.37 18.99 16.02
CA LYS A 78 -2.66 19.20 16.71
C LYS A 78 -3.43 17.89 16.91
N HIS A 79 -3.24 16.91 16.04
CA HIS A 79 -3.81 15.57 16.19
C HIS A 79 -3.40 14.91 17.52
N HIS A 80 -2.25 15.25 18.06
CA HIS A 80 -1.74 14.67 19.31
C HIS A 80 -2.48 15.16 20.55
N GLN A 81 -3.32 16.18 20.45
CA GLN A 81 -4.19 16.62 21.56
C GLN A 81 -5.19 15.55 21.97
N THR A 82 -5.45 14.54 21.14
CA THR A 82 -6.32 13.40 21.46
C THR A 82 -5.59 12.27 22.20
N GLY A 83 -4.32 12.47 22.54
CA GLY A 83 -3.49 11.44 23.14
C GLY A 83 -2.73 10.56 22.16
N GLU A 84 -2.87 10.83 20.86
CA GLU A 84 -2.16 10.09 19.80
C GLU A 84 -0.75 10.62 19.59
N ASP A 85 0.08 9.83 18.88
CA ASP A 85 1.46 10.19 18.57
C ASP A 85 1.81 10.00 17.09
N ASN A 86 0.80 9.85 16.23
CA ASN A 86 0.93 9.38 14.85
C ASN A 86 0.46 10.39 13.78
N GLY A 87 0.50 11.67 14.09
CA GLY A 87 0.10 12.73 13.15
C GLY A 87 0.87 12.66 11.84
N ASP A 88 2.16 12.37 11.90
CA ASP A 88 2.99 12.20 10.70
C ASP A 88 2.55 11.03 9.84
N ALA A 89 2.10 9.94 10.45
CA ALA A 89 1.64 8.75 9.73
C ALA A 89 0.41 9.05 8.86
N HIS A 90 -0.54 9.83 9.36
CA HIS A 90 -1.71 10.28 8.60
C HIS A 90 -1.28 11.13 7.40
N LEU A 91 -0.35 12.03 7.59
CA LEU A 91 0.12 12.93 6.52
C LEU A 91 0.94 12.17 5.47
N LYS A 92 1.83 11.26 5.89
CA LYS A 92 2.59 10.40 4.98
C LYS A 92 1.66 9.56 4.12
N SER A 93 0.60 9.02 4.71
CA SER A 93 -0.42 8.23 4.01
C SER A 93 -1.05 9.04 2.87
N LEU A 94 -1.40 10.29 3.13
CA LEU A 94 -1.98 11.18 2.12
C LEU A 94 -1.01 11.50 0.98
N LEU A 95 0.28 11.62 1.28
CA LEU A 95 1.31 11.95 0.28
C LEU A 95 1.52 10.82 -0.73
N LEU A 96 1.42 9.56 -0.31
CA LEU A 96 1.67 8.40 -1.19
C LEU A 96 0.43 7.84 -1.86
N HIS A 97 -0.72 8.38 -1.63
CA HIS A 97 -2.02 7.83 -2.01
C HIS A 97 -2.48 6.70 -1.11
N HIS A 98 -3.74 6.72 -0.85
CA HIS A 98 -4.43 5.73 -0.04
C HIS A 98 -4.61 4.40 -0.78
N GLU A 99 -4.90 4.41 -2.09
CA GLU A 99 -5.14 3.21 -2.89
C GLU A 99 -4.43 3.28 -4.23
N THR A 100 -4.44 2.14 -4.94
CA THR A 100 -4.01 2.11 -6.33
C THR A 100 -4.88 1.16 -7.15
N THR A 101 -4.99 1.45 -8.43
CA THR A 101 -5.68 0.61 -9.40
C THR A 101 -4.66 0.14 -10.43
N LEU A 102 -4.62 -1.16 -10.67
CA LEU A 102 -3.65 -1.81 -11.54
C LEU A 102 -4.36 -2.49 -12.70
N PRO A 103 -3.81 -2.42 -13.90
CA PRO A 103 -4.41 -3.11 -15.05
C PRO A 103 -4.20 -4.62 -14.96
N VAL A 104 -5.20 -5.37 -15.42
CA VAL A 104 -5.15 -6.83 -15.57
C VAL A 104 -5.35 -7.14 -17.03
N THR A 105 -4.40 -7.85 -17.63
CA THR A 105 -4.43 -8.26 -19.04
C THR A 105 -3.98 -9.70 -19.14
N GLY A 106 -4.70 -10.51 -19.88
CA GLY A 106 -4.37 -11.92 -20.05
C GLY A 106 -4.36 -12.71 -18.74
N GLY A 107 -5.15 -12.29 -17.77
CA GLY A 107 -5.25 -12.95 -16.47
C GLY A 107 -4.14 -12.64 -15.49
N ARG A 108 -3.36 -11.60 -15.75
CA ARG A 108 -2.18 -11.22 -14.94
C ARG A 108 -2.15 -9.72 -14.73
N LEU A 109 -1.44 -9.28 -13.69
CA LEU A 109 -1.10 -7.86 -13.55
C LEU A 109 -0.27 -7.43 -14.77
N ASP A 110 -0.69 -6.34 -15.41
CA ASP A 110 0.00 -5.79 -16.58
C ASP A 110 0.88 -4.62 -16.15
N LEU A 111 2.02 -4.96 -15.58
CA LEU A 111 2.97 -3.99 -15.04
C LEU A 111 4.14 -3.78 -15.98
N GLY A 112 4.68 -2.56 -15.97
CA GLY A 112 5.94 -2.26 -16.62
C GLY A 112 7.10 -3.03 -15.96
N THR A 113 8.24 -3.10 -16.65
CA THR A 113 9.41 -3.90 -16.26
C THR A 113 9.87 -3.64 -14.81
N TRP A 114 9.81 -2.39 -14.37
CA TRP A 114 10.33 -1.98 -13.07
C TRP A 114 9.23 -1.65 -12.05
N GLN A 115 7.97 -1.80 -12.43
CA GLN A 115 6.86 -1.54 -11.52
C GLN A 115 6.67 -2.69 -10.54
N ARG A 116 6.67 -2.36 -9.25
CA ARG A 116 6.34 -3.27 -8.16
C ARG A 116 5.39 -2.58 -7.20
N VAL A 117 4.55 -3.34 -6.57
CA VAL A 117 3.51 -2.84 -5.68
C VAL A 117 4.00 -2.94 -4.23
N PHE A 118 3.86 -1.85 -3.49
CA PHE A 118 4.27 -1.76 -2.09
C PHE A 118 3.11 -1.34 -1.20
N TYR A 119 3.06 -1.95 -0.03
CA TYR A 119 2.28 -1.50 1.10
C TYR A 119 3.20 -0.69 2.01
N ALA A 120 2.91 0.59 2.19
CA ALA A 120 3.70 1.48 3.03
C ALA A 120 3.00 1.67 4.37
N GLU A 121 3.58 1.14 5.44
CA GLU A 121 3.05 1.25 6.80
C GLU A 121 3.77 2.37 7.54
N PHE A 122 3.00 3.26 8.18
CA PHE A 122 3.57 4.38 8.93
C PHE A 122 3.27 4.35 10.43
N ASP A 123 2.41 3.43 10.88
CA ASP A 123 2.06 3.26 12.30
C ASP A 123 1.76 1.78 12.59
N GLY A 124 2.72 0.92 12.33
CA GLY A 124 2.61 -0.53 12.33
C GLY A 124 2.70 -1.18 13.69
N GLN A 125 3.24 -2.40 13.70
CA GLN A 125 3.43 -3.25 14.87
C GLN A 125 2.11 -3.76 15.46
N ARG A 126 1.06 -3.79 14.65
CA ARG A 126 -0.25 -4.37 14.97
C ARG A 126 -0.94 -4.84 13.70
N PRO A 127 -1.85 -5.83 13.75
CA PRO A 127 -2.52 -6.34 12.56
C PRO A 127 -3.38 -5.29 11.89
N LYS A 128 -3.23 -5.15 10.57
CA LYS A 128 -4.03 -4.25 9.75
C LYS A 128 -4.38 -4.92 8.44
N ARG A 129 -5.55 -4.58 7.90
CA ARG A 129 -6.09 -5.20 6.70
C ARG A 129 -5.94 -4.33 5.47
N LEU A 130 -5.84 -5.02 4.36
CA LEU A 130 -5.77 -4.49 3.02
C LEU A 130 -6.84 -5.21 2.20
N ILE A 131 -7.66 -4.49 1.47
CA ILE A 131 -8.61 -5.07 0.53
C ILE A 131 -8.00 -5.12 -0.87
N VAL A 132 -8.18 -6.25 -1.53
CA VAL A 132 -7.79 -6.45 -2.94
C VAL A 132 -9.03 -6.89 -3.69
N LYS A 133 -9.42 -6.14 -4.70
CA LYS A 133 -10.60 -6.42 -5.49
C LYS A 133 -10.25 -6.45 -6.97
N ALA A 134 -10.51 -7.58 -7.61
CA ALA A 134 -10.36 -7.72 -9.06
C ALA A 134 -11.74 -7.69 -9.72
N LEU A 135 -11.86 -6.91 -10.78
CA LEU A 135 -13.12 -6.70 -11.50
C LEU A 135 -12.86 -6.67 -12.99
N GLY A 136 -13.64 -7.43 -13.76
CA GLY A 136 -13.48 -7.46 -15.21
C GLY A 136 -14.10 -8.67 -15.87
N LEU A 137 -13.64 -8.94 -17.09
CA LEU A 137 -14.13 -10.05 -17.92
C LEU A 137 -13.30 -11.32 -17.74
#